data_7dc29c9e0ffc65c98a284d358854a74e
#
_entry.id   7dc29c9e0ffc65c98a284d358854a74e
#
_cell.length_a   1.000
_cell.length_b   1.000
_cell.length_c   1.000
_cell.angle_alpha   90.00
_cell.angle_beta   90.00
_cell.angle_gamma   90.00
#
_symmetry.space_group_name_H-M   'P 1'
#
loop_
_entity.id
_entity.type
_entity.pdbx_description
1 polymer ?
#
loop_
_entity_poly.entity_id
_entity_poly.type
_entity_poly.pdbx_seq_one_letter_code
_entity_poly.pdbx_strand_id
1 'polypeptide(L)'
;MDKMKMPGIGLGTYPMKDNQLTNAVITALECGYRMFDTAHNYGNEDHLGNSFNIAMHKIGIKRDELFIQTKVGEELYEGVPDGRLFYKKEANEHKDIFAIIEDQIQTSLNKLQVEYLDCVLIHHPYPDYFLEIWKALEVLYKRGVINYIGVSNCRERHLRRIIENSEIVPMVNQVQISPVNTMKNLVDFCVENNITLQVYSPLMFLKDKLKNNSLLSELSKRYNVTIPQIILKWNMQNGFISLPKSSNSERIRQNIDLNFKIEDSDIQRIDSLNEDYQYLPESIYCPGC
;
A
#
# COMPACT_ATOMS: atom_id res chain seq x y z
N MET A 1 -6.03 -11.95 20.74
CA MET A 1 -6.96 -11.83 19.59
C MET A 1 -6.29 -12.44 18.38
N ASP A 2 -7.01 -13.22 17.59
CA ASP A 2 -6.48 -13.68 16.30
C ASP A 2 -6.36 -12.49 15.38
N LYS A 3 -5.17 -12.32 14.76
CA LYS A 3 -4.92 -11.20 13.83
C LYS A 3 -5.81 -11.34 12.61
N MET A 4 -6.47 -10.26 12.19
CA MET A 4 -7.21 -10.25 10.94
C MET A 4 -6.26 -10.56 9.77
N LYS A 5 -6.64 -11.50 8.92
CA LYS A 5 -5.89 -11.80 7.68
C LYS A 5 -6.02 -10.63 6.70
N MET A 6 -4.92 -10.29 6.02
CA MET A 6 -4.93 -9.22 5.01
C MET A 6 -5.94 -9.52 3.89
N PRO A 7 -6.89 -8.61 3.61
CA PRO A 7 -7.78 -8.74 2.46
C PRO A 7 -7.02 -8.66 1.12
N GLY A 8 -7.51 -9.36 0.09
CA GLY A 8 -6.87 -9.37 -1.25
C GLY A 8 -6.98 -8.05 -2.03
N ILE A 9 -7.82 -7.12 -1.55
CA ILE A 9 -7.97 -5.78 -2.13
C ILE A 9 -8.27 -4.78 -1.01
N GLY A 10 -7.69 -3.57 -1.12
CA GLY A 10 -7.93 -2.46 -0.20
C GLY A 10 -8.20 -1.15 -0.94
N LEU A 11 -8.72 -0.16 -0.24
CA LEU A 11 -8.91 1.20 -0.77
C LEU A 11 -7.68 2.05 -0.41
N GLY A 12 -6.95 2.54 -1.44
CA GLY A 12 -5.96 3.60 -1.27
C GLY A 12 -6.63 4.95 -1.02
N THR A 13 -6.13 5.74 -0.07
CA THR A 13 -6.80 6.97 0.36
C THR A 13 -6.18 8.26 -0.17
N TYR A 14 -4.93 8.24 -0.67
CA TYR A 14 -4.27 9.43 -1.19
C TYR A 14 -4.86 9.93 -2.51
N PRO A 15 -5.07 11.23 -2.72
CA PRO A 15 -5.00 12.38 -1.80
C PRO A 15 -6.40 12.81 -1.29
N MET A 16 -7.32 11.86 -1.05
CA MET A 16 -8.70 12.18 -0.65
C MET A 16 -8.76 12.79 0.75
N LYS A 17 -9.66 13.77 0.92
CA LYS A 17 -9.96 14.45 2.20
C LYS A 17 -11.45 14.73 2.32
N ASP A 18 -11.87 15.17 3.49
CA ASP A 18 -13.21 15.67 3.78
C ASP A 18 -14.34 14.72 3.30
N ASN A 19 -15.42 15.29 2.82
CA ASN A 19 -16.58 14.55 2.31
C ASN A 19 -16.25 13.57 1.18
N GLN A 20 -15.21 13.85 0.37
CA GLN A 20 -14.78 12.94 -0.69
C GLN A 20 -14.26 11.63 -0.10
N LEU A 21 -13.44 11.71 0.96
CA LEU A 21 -12.92 10.53 1.65
C LEU A 21 -14.05 9.79 2.37
N THR A 22 -14.90 10.51 3.11
CA THR A 22 -16.03 9.90 3.84
C THR A 22 -16.95 9.13 2.90
N ASN A 23 -17.34 9.72 1.77
CA ASN A 23 -18.19 9.04 0.79
C ASN A 23 -17.49 7.81 0.18
N ALA A 24 -16.19 7.88 -0.09
CA ALA A 24 -15.42 6.75 -0.60
C ALA A 24 -15.34 5.62 0.42
N VAL A 25 -15.09 5.91 1.71
CA VAL A 25 -15.05 4.93 2.80
C VAL A 25 -16.40 4.24 2.99
N ILE A 26 -17.49 5.02 3.07
CA ILE A 26 -18.84 4.46 3.19
C ILE A 26 -19.15 3.51 2.02
N THR A 27 -18.92 3.99 0.78
CA THR A 27 -19.14 3.17 -0.42
C THR A 27 -18.29 1.90 -0.41
N ALA A 28 -17.02 2.02 -0.04
CA ALA A 28 -16.12 0.87 0.03
C ALA A 28 -16.60 -0.18 1.03
N LEU A 29 -16.98 0.24 2.24
CA LEU A 29 -17.49 -0.66 3.27
C LEU A 29 -18.83 -1.32 2.87
N GLU A 30 -19.74 -0.56 2.27
CA GLU A 30 -21.01 -1.07 1.72
C GLU A 30 -20.79 -2.14 0.64
N CYS A 31 -19.70 -2.02 -0.15
CA CYS A 31 -19.35 -2.99 -1.21
C CYS A 31 -18.54 -4.19 -0.70
N GLY A 32 -18.14 -4.21 0.57
CA GLY A 32 -17.35 -5.31 1.13
C GLY A 32 -15.85 -5.08 1.25
N TYR A 33 -15.33 -3.89 0.95
CA TYR A 33 -13.95 -3.57 1.35
C TYR A 33 -13.79 -3.65 2.86
N ARG A 34 -12.64 -4.15 3.29
CA ARG A 34 -12.26 -4.23 4.72
C ARG A 34 -10.84 -3.74 4.98
N MET A 35 -10.10 -3.37 3.93
CA MET A 35 -8.73 -2.84 4.05
C MET A 35 -8.65 -1.42 3.51
N PHE A 36 -7.96 -0.55 4.27
CA PHE A 36 -7.74 0.86 3.94
C PHE A 36 -6.26 1.19 4.11
N ASP A 37 -5.67 1.77 3.07
CA ASP A 37 -4.26 2.15 3.03
C ASP A 37 -4.12 3.67 3.05
N THR A 38 -3.44 4.17 4.08
CA THR A 38 -3.10 5.58 4.24
C THR A 38 -1.60 5.75 4.52
N ALA A 39 -1.16 6.93 4.91
CA ALA A 39 0.16 7.23 5.43
C ALA A 39 0.13 8.47 6.32
N HIS A 40 1.05 8.55 7.27
CA HIS A 40 1.17 9.68 8.18
C HIS A 40 1.28 11.02 7.45
N ASN A 41 2.04 11.06 6.34
CA ASN A 41 2.25 12.27 5.54
C ASN A 41 1.12 12.61 4.55
N TYR A 42 0.09 11.75 4.39
CA TYR A 42 -1.03 12.08 3.50
C TYR A 42 -1.91 13.22 4.05
N GLY A 43 -1.79 13.50 5.35
CA GLY A 43 -2.54 14.55 6.02
C GLY A 43 -4.05 14.33 5.93
N ASN A 44 -4.48 13.08 6.00
CA ASN A 44 -5.89 12.68 5.92
C ASN A 44 -6.30 11.62 6.93
N GLU A 45 -5.42 11.24 7.86
CA GLU A 45 -5.70 10.20 8.86
C GLU A 45 -6.84 10.60 9.81
N ASP A 46 -6.93 11.87 10.20
CA ASP A 46 -8.02 12.42 11.02
C ASP A 46 -9.37 12.36 10.30
N HIS A 47 -9.41 12.74 9.02
CA HIS A 47 -10.59 12.58 8.18
C HIS A 47 -10.97 11.13 7.99
N LEU A 48 -9.98 10.23 7.88
CA LEU A 48 -10.21 8.80 7.71
C LEU A 48 -10.79 8.18 8.99
N GLY A 49 -10.25 8.53 10.18
CA GLY A 49 -10.78 8.10 11.49
C GLY A 49 -12.22 8.52 11.68
N ASN A 50 -12.54 9.80 11.40
CA ASN A 50 -13.91 10.30 11.42
C ASN A 50 -14.83 9.52 10.44
N SER A 51 -14.32 9.23 9.24
CA SER A 51 -15.06 8.50 8.22
C SER A 51 -15.35 7.05 8.64
N PHE A 52 -14.41 6.39 9.32
CA PHE A 52 -14.64 5.05 9.89
C PHE A 52 -15.73 5.08 10.94
N ASN A 53 -15.71 6.03 11.87
CA ASN A 53 -16.73 6.13 12.91
C ASN A 53 -18.15 6.32 12.32
N ILE A 54 -18.28 7.23 11.34
CA ILE A 54 -19.56 7.45 10.65
C ILE A 54 -20.01 6.17 9.94
N ALA A 55 -19.11 5.53 9.19
CA ALA A 55 -19.44 4.36 8.39
C ALA A 55 -19.72 3.12 9.26
N MET A 56 -18.90 2.86 10.27
CA MET A 56 -19.10 1.74 11.20
C MET A 56 -20.45 1.86 11.91
N HIS A 57 -20.80 3.05 12.39
CA HIS A 57 -22.12 3.27 13.01
C HIS A 57 -23.26 3.07 12.01
N LYS A 58 -23.13 3.57 10.78
CA LYS A 58 -24.17 3.47 9.74
C LYS A 58 -24.40 2.03 9.26
N ILE A 59 -23.31 1.25 9.13
CA ILE A 59 -23.32 -0.08 8.48
C ILE A 59 -23.35 -1.21 9.53
N GLY A 60 -23.00 -0.92 10.79
CA GLY A 60 -22.94 -1.91 11.88
C GLY A 60 -21.66 -2.76 11.87
N ILE A 61 -20.57 -2.26 11.32
CA ILE A 61 -19.27 -2.94 11.26
C ILE A 61 -18.44 -2.57 12.49
N LYS A 62 -17.66 -3.52 13.02
CA LYS A 62 -16.76 -3.31 14.16
C LYS A 62 -15.33 -3.04 13.72
N ARG A 63 -14.50 -2.49 14.64
CA ARG A 63 -13.08 -2.20 14.39
C ARG A 63 -12.28 -3.47 14.00
N ASP A 64 -12.56 -4.60 14.60
CA ASP A 64 -11.90 -5.88 14.35
C ASP A 64 -12.24 -6.50 12.98
N GLU A 65 -13.23 -5.96 12.29
CA GLU A 65 -13.56 -6.30 10.91
C GLU A 65 -12.82 -5.41 9.89
N LEU A 66 -12.03 -4.42 10.35
CA LEU A 66 -11.27 -3.51 9.51
C LEU A 66 -9.78 -3.79 9.57
N PHE A 67 -9.12 -3.79 8.43
CA PHE A 67 -7.66 -3.80 8.29
C PHE A 67 -7.19 -2.38 7.94
N ILE A 68 -6.60 -1.69 8.91
CA ILE A 68 -6.15 -0.30 8.78
C ILE A 68 -4.63 -0.29 8.70
N GLN A 69 -4.11 0.22 7.57
CA GLN A 69 -2.69 0.30 7.29
C GLN A 69 -2.25 1.76 7.12
N THR A 70 -1.13 2.11 7.75
CA THR A 70 -0.47 3.41 7.58
C THR A 70 1.02 3.26 7.31
N LYS A 71 1.72 4.36 7.04
CA LYS A 71 3.16 4.40 6.74
C LYS A 71 3.83 5.50 7.52
N VAL A 72 5.11 5.29 7.86
CA VAL A 72 5.93 6.20 8.68
C VAL A 72 7.30 6.47 8.05
N GLY A 73 8.02 7.43 8.62
CA GLY A 73 9.42 7.72 8.30
C GLY A 73 9.64 9.06 7.59
N GLU A 74 8.62 9.66 6.95
CA GLU A 74 8.77 10.88 6.15
C GLU A 74 9.16 12.11 6.95
N GLU A 75 8.76 12.22 8.20
CA GLU A 75 9.11 13.39 9.03
C GLU A 75 10.61 13.57 9.24
N LEU A 76 11.37 12.50 9.05
CA LEU A 76 12.83 12.54 9.09
C LEU A 76 13.44 13.20 7.85
N TYR A 77 12.66 13.40 6.79
CA TYR A 77 13.12 13.87 5.50
C TYR A 77 12.33 15.09 5.01
N GLU A 78 12.95 15.90 4.19
CA GLU A 78 12.33 17.04 3.54
C GLU A 78 12.26 16.81 2.04
N GLY A 79 11.06 17.02 1.47
CA GLY A 79 10.84 16.97 0.04
C GLY A 79 11.24 18.30 -0.62
N VAL A 80 11.89 18.24 -1.77
CA VAL A 80 12.14 19.40 -2.63
C VAL A 80 11.20 19.39 -3.84
N PRO A 81 11.06 20.55 -4.55
CA PRO A 81 10.09 20.67 -5.65
C PRO A 81 10.28 19.67 -6.80
N ASP A 82 11.45 19.09 -6.97
CA ASP A 82 11.76 18.06 -7.97
C ASP A 82 11.43 16.63 -7.50
N GLY A 83 10.82 16.47 -6.32
CA GLY A 83 10.38 15.18 -5.77
C GLY A 83 11.46 14.41 -5.01
N ARG A 84 12.69 14.91 -4.92
CA ARG A 84 13.73 14.28 -4.12
C ARG A 84 13.47 14.48 -2.63
N LEU A 85 13.85 13.51 -1.80
CA LEU A 85 13.81 13.59 -0.35
C LEU A 85 15.23 13.83 0.19
N PHE A 86 15.37 14.81 1.07
CA PHE A 86 16.61 15.07 1.78
C PHE A 86 16.43 14.85 3.27
N TYR A 87 17.41 14.20 3.88
CA TYR A 87 17.42 14.01 5.32
C TYR A 87 17.57 15.36 6.04
N LYS A 88 16.71 15.62 7.02
CA LYS A 88 16.75 16.81 7.88
C LYS A 88 17.83 16.66 8.96
N LYS A 89 19.10 16.65 8.55
CA LYS A 89 20.23 16.39 9.46
C LYS A 89 20.21 17.33 10.66
N GLU A 90 20.15 18.62 10.42
CA GLU A 90 20.19 19.65 11.49
C GLU A 90 18.99 19.56 12.46
N ALA A 91 17.82 19.18 11.95
CA ALA A 91 16.61 19.02 12.76
C ALA A 91 16.59 17.72 13.59
N ASN A 92 17.39 16.72 13.22
CA ASN A 92 17.36 15.38 13.80
C ASN A 92 18.68 14.96 14.45
N GLU A 93 19.69 15.83 14.51
CA GLU A 93 21.09 15.53 14.88
C GLU A 93 21.27 14.92 16.28
N HIS A 94 20.26 14.96 17.15
CA HIS A 94 20.28 14.40 18.51
C HIS A 94 18.97 13.69 18.88
N LYS A 95 18.13 13.36 17.91
CA LYS A 95 16.85 12.72 18.18
C LYS A 95 16.98 11.20 18.21
N ASP A 96 16.35 10.60 19.20
CA ASP A 96 16.15 9.16 19.24
C ASP A 96 15.14 8.75 18.16
N ILE A 97 15.59 8.00 17.15
CA ILE A 97 14.75 7.51 16.05
C ILE A 97 13.57 6.69 16.57
N PHE A 98 13.79 5.89 17.61
CA PHE A 98 12.71 5.13 18.24
C PHE A 98 11.61 6.06 18.76
N ALA A 99 11.96 7.11 19.50
CA ALA A 99 11.01 8.05 20.05
C ALA A 99 10.22 8.80 18.95
N ILE A 100 10.89 9.14 17.81
CA ILE A 100 10.23 9.78 16.68
C ILE A 100 9.19 8.83 16.06
N ILE A 101 9.55 7.56 15.80
CA ILE A 101 8.66 6.59 15.20
C ILE A 101 7.50 6.24 16.14
N GLU A 102 7.77 6.09 17.43
CA GLU A 102 6.73 5.87 18.44
C GLU A 102 5.73 7.03 18.48
N ASP A 103 6.19 8.29 18.42
CA ASP A 103 5.33 9.48 18.36
C ASP A 103 4.49 9.54 17.08
N GLN A 104 5.08 9.22 15.92
CA GLN A 104 4.34 9.11 14.65
C GLN A 104 3.22 8.05 14.74
N ILE A 105 3.51 6.88 15.30
CA ILE A 105 2.54 5.81 15.49
C ILE A 105 1.43 6.26 16.46
N GLN A 106 1.79 6.88 17.59
CA GLN A 106 0.80 7.39 18.55
C GLN A 106 -0.07 8.48 17.93
N THR A 107 0.52 9.35 17.12
CA THR A 107 -0.21 10.38 16.38
C THR A 107 -1.18 9.75 15.37
N SER A 108 -0.76 8.73 14.64
CA SER A 108 -1.62 8.00 13.71
C SER A 108 -2.77 7.28 14.44
N LEU A 109 -2.50 6.62 15.57
CA LEU A 109 -3.54 6.00 16.41
C LEU A 109 -4.60 7.02 16.84
N ASN A 110 -4.16 8.19 17.32
CA ASN A 110 -5.04 9.26 17.77
C ASN A 110 -5.88 9.83 16.62
N LYS A 111 -5.27 10.11 15.45
CA LYS A 111 -5.95 10.65 14.27
C LYS A 111 -6.94 9.63 13.67
N LEU A 112 -6.54 8.37 13.57
CA LEU A 112 -7.39 7.29 13.08
C LEU A 112 -8.45 6.85 14.11
N GLN A 113 -8.33 7.30 15.37
CA GLN A 113 -9.24 6.99 16.48
C GLN A 113 -9.33 5.48 16.75
N VAL A 114 -8.17 4.81 16.78
CA VAL A 114 -8.05 3.37 17.00
C VAL A 114 -7.02 3.04 18.09
N GLU A 115 -7.16 1.87 18.72
CA GLU A 115 -6.27 1.41 19.77
C GLU A 115 -5.04 0.65 19.26
N TYR A 116 -5.13 0.11 18.02
CA TYR A 116 -4.06 -0.62 17.35
C TYR A 116 -4.11 -0.40 15.83
N LEU A 117 -2.97 -0.63 15.18
CA LEU A 117 -2.85 -0.64 13.73
C LEU A 117 -2.71 -2.07 13.20
N ASP A 118 -3.42 -2.40 12.14
CA ASP A 118 -3.28 -3.73 11.55
C ASP A 118 -1.94 -3.85 10.83
N CYS A 119 -1.50 -2.82 10.12
CA CYS A 119 -0.20 -2.84 9.46
C CYS A 119 0.46 -1.45 9.46
N VAL A 120 1.77 -1.44 9.68
CA VAL A 120 2.59 -0.24 9.51
C VAL A 120 3.75 -0.54 8.60
N LEU A 121 3.96 0.32 7.61
CA LEU A 121 5.05 0.23 6.64
C LEU A 121 6.06 1.36 6.83
N ILE A 122 7.35 1.08 6.64
CA ILE A 122 8.29 2.14 6.30
C ILE A 122 7.95 2.60 4.89
N HIS A 123 7.67 3.90 4.72
CA HIS A 123 7.14 4.41 3.44
C HIS A 123 8.15 4.35 2.30
N HIS A 124 9.42 4.64 2.59
CA HIS A 124 10.53 4.59 1.64
C HIS A 124 11.77 3.97 2.30
N PRO A 125 12.68 3.36 1.53
CA PRO A 125 13.94 2.84 2.06
C PRO A 125 14.93 3.99 2.34
N TYR A 126 14.67 4.79 3.36
CA TYR A 126 15.45 5.95 3.76
C TYR A 126 16.91 5.58 4.02
N PRO A 127 17.90 6.20 3.35
CA PRO A 127 19.28 5.72 3.34
C PRO A 127 19.95 5.69 4.72
N ASP A 128 19.72 6.71 5.56
CA ASP A 128 20.46 6.90 6.81
C ASP A 128 19.90 6.10 8.00
N TYR A 129 18.56 6.02 8.15
CA TYR A 129 17.91 5.46 9.34
C TYR A 129 16.98 4.28 9.06
N PHE A 130 17.11 3.65 7.92
CA PHE A 130 16.21 2.57 7.49
C PHE A 130 16.17 1.40 8.49
N LEU A 131 17.33 0.98 8.99
CA LEU A 131 17.41 -0.12 9.97
C LEU A 131 16.94 0.31 11.36
N GLU A 132 17.22 1.55 11.77
CA GLU A 132 16.76 2.09 13.04
C GLU A 132 15.24 2.21 13.07
N ILE A 133 14.63 2.70 11.99
CA ILE A 133 13.17 2.74 11.83
C ILE A 133 12.60 1.31 11.88
N TRP A 134 13.23 0.35 11.20
CA TRP A 134 12.79 -1.04 11.24
C TRP A 134 12.83 -1.62 12.65
N LYS A 135 13.91 -1.41 13.38
CA LYS A 135 14.03 -1.85 14.78
C LYS A 135 12.97 -1.22 15.68
N ALA A 136 12.63 0.04 15.46
CA ALA A 136 11.52 0.68 16.19
C ALA A 136 10.19 -0.02 15.90
N LEU A 137 9.89 -0.37 14.65
CA LEU A 137 8.69 -1.12 14.29
C LEU A 137 8.69 -2.54 14.91
N GLU A 138 9.83 -3.23 14.98
CA GLU A 138 9.94 -4.54 15.64
C GLU A 138 9.55 -4.46 17.13
N VAL A 139 10.00 -3.41 17.83
CA VAL A 139 9.65 -3.20 19.23
C VAL A 139 8.15 -2.96 19.40
N LEU A 140 7.57 -2.08 18.58
CA LEU A 140 6.13 -1.75 18.65
C LEU A 140 5.25 -2.95 18.26
N TYR A 141 5.68 -3.76 17.29
CA TYR A 141 5.06 -5.03 16.96
C TYR A 141 5.08 -6.01 18.14
N LYS A 142 6.23 -6.18 18.81
CA LYS A 142 6.37 -7.05 20.00
C LYS A 142 5.51 -6.56 21.19
N ARG A 143 5.27 -5.27 21.28
CA ARG A 143 4.34 -4.66 22.27
C ARG A 143 2.86 -4.86 21.92
N GLY A 144 2.54 -5.34 20.73
CA GLY A 144 1.16 -5.58 20.27
C GLY A 144 0.41 -4.32 19.82
N VAL A 145 1.09 -3.19 19.65
CA VAL A 145 0.50 -1.95 19.11
C VAL A 145 0.24 -2.07 17.62
N ILE A 146 1.02 -2.91 16.93
CA ILE A 146 0.96 -3.17 15.49
C ILE A 146 0.84 -4.66 15.26
N ASN A 147 -0.06 -5.09 14.37
CA ASN A 147 -0.27 -6.51 14.05
C ASN A 147 0.67 -7.05 12.95
N TYR A 148 1.00 -6.22 11.95
CA TYR A 148 1.90 -6.54 10.85
C TYR A 148 2.86 -5.37 10.60
N ILE A 149 4.12 -5.68 10.35
CA ILE A 149 5.12 -4.67 9.96
C ILE A 149 5.69 -5.00 8.59
N GLY A 150 5.97 -3.96 7.81
CA GLY A 150 6.49 -4.11 6.47
C GLY A 150 7.17 -2.85 5.95
N VAL A 151 7.41 -2.85 4.67
CA VAL A 151 8.09 -1.77 3.97
C VAL A 151 7.34 -1.40 2.71
N SER A 152 7.66 -0.24 2.15
CA SER A 152 7.17 0.19 0.85
C SER A 152 8.35 0.67 -0.01
N ASN A 153 8.21 0.53 -1.34
CA ASN A 153 9.23 0.94 -2.32
C ASN A 153 10.59 0.25 -2.18
N CYS A 154 10.65 -0.90 -1.49
CA CYS A 154 11.90 -1.62 -1.29
C CYS A 154 12.23 -2.53 -2.47
N ARG A 155 13.49 -2.48 -2.92
CA ARG A 155 14.11 -3.42 -3.85
C ARG A 155 14.74 -4.58 -3.06
N GLU A 156 15.17 -5.62 -3.75
CA GLU A 156 15.84 -6.77 -3.16
C GLU A 156 17.00 -6.36 -2.23
N ARG A 157 17.88 -5.43 -2.65
CA ARG A 157 18.99 -4.94 -1.82
C ARG A 157 18.55 -4.36 -0.46
N HIS A 158 17.38 -3.68 -0.41
CA HIS A 158 16.86 -3.13 0.83
C HIS A 158 16.27 -4.21 1.73
N LEU A 159 15.56 -5.17 1.13
CA LEU A 159 14.98 -6.31 1.86
C LEU A 159 16.09 -7.18 2.44
N ARG A 160 17.14 -7.49 1.68
CA ARG A 160 18.32 -8.24 2.18
C ARG A 160 18.96 -7.52 3.37
N ARG A 161 19.12 -6.19 3.28
CA ARG A 161 19.68 -5.40 4.39
C ARG A 161 18.88 -5.55 5.68
N ILE A 162 17.54 -5.60 5.62
CA ILE A 162 16.70 -5.86 6.80
C ILE A 162 16.89 -7.31 7.25
N ILE A 163 16.74 -8.29 6.37
CA ILE A 163 16.79 -9.73 6.69
C ILE A 163 18.11 -10.09 7.38
N GLU A 164 19.21 -9.50 6.95
CA GLU A 164 20.54 -9.79 7.49
C GLU A 164 20.83 -9.09 8.83
N ASN A 165 20.08 -8.02 9.19
CA ASN A 165 20.39 -7.17 10.34
C ASN A 165 19.24 -7.02 11.35
N SER A 166 18.19 -7.83 11.24
CA SER A 166 16.97 -7.70 12.05
C SER A 166 16.42 -9.08 12.47
N GLU A 167 15.60 -9.12 13.51
CA GLU A 167 15.01 -10.35 14.02
C GLU A 167 13.75 -10.76 13.22
N ILE A 168 13.03 -9.79 12.64
CA ILE A 168 11.77 -10.01 11.96
C ILE A 168 11.94 -9.69 10.48
N VAL A 169 11.63 -10.64 9.62
CA VAL A 169 11.55 -10.43 8.17
C VAL A 169 10.34 -9.53 7.86
N PRO A 170 10.45 -8.57 6.93
CA PRO A 170 9.29 -7.79 6.51
C PRO A 170 8.13 -8.68 6.07
N MET A 171 6.96 -8.49 6.66
CA MET A 171 5.77 -9.29 6.34
C MET A 171 5.12 -8.82 5.04
N VAL A 172 5.38 -7.56 4.67
CA VAL A 172 4.79 -6.86 3.51
C VAL A 172 5.86 -6.04 2.82
N ASN A 173 5.83 -6.04 1.48
CA ASN A 173 6.47 -5.00 0.65
C ASN A 173 5.43 -4.40 -0.29
N GLN A 174 5.12 -3.12 -0.12
CA GLN A 174 4.16 -2.40 -0.97
C GLN A 174 4.92 -1.68 -2.09
N VAL A 175 4.68 -2.09 -3.34
CA VAL A 175 5.42 -1.61 -4.51
C VAL A 175 4.50 -1.32 -5.68
N GLN A 176 5.04 -0.66 -6.70
CA GLN A 176 4.34 -0.42 -7.94
C GLN A 176 4.52 -1.61 -8.89
N ILE A 177 3.46 -2.40 -9.07
CA ILE A 177 3.40 -3.47 -10.07
C ILE A 177 2.25 -3.17 -11.04
N SER A 178 2.46 -3.45 -12.32
CA SER A 178 1.45 -3.34 -13.37
C SER A 178 1.78 -4.29 -14.51
N PRO A 179 0.86 -4.55 -15.46
CA PRO A 179 1.17 -5.38 -16.63
C PRO A 179 2.40 -4.93 -17.43
N VAL A 180 2.73 -3.64 -17.41
CA VAL A 180 3.92 -3.08 -18.11
C VAL A 180 5.16 -2.95 -17.21
N ASN A 181 5.05 -3.35 -15.95
CA ASN A 181 6.15 -3.38 -14.97
C ASN A 181 5.91 -4.51 -13.96
N THR A 182 6.22 -5.73 -14.33
CA THR A 182 5.92 -6.93 -13.52
C THR A 182 6.86 -7.13 -12.35
N MET A 183 8.04 -6.48 -12.35
CA MET A 183 9.08 -6.57 -11.31
C MET A 183 9.45 -8.01 -10.94
N LYS A 184 9.51 -8.90 -11.93
CA LYS A 184 9.62 -10.36 -11.73
C LYS A 184 10.68 -10.76 -10.71
N ASN A 185 11.91 -10.24 -10.79
CA ASN A 185 12.98 -10.61 -9.87
C ASN A 185 12.64 -10.25 -8.41
N LEU A 186 12.02 -9.08 -8.19
CA LEU A 186 11.58 -8.67 -6.86
C LEU A 186 10.41 -9.54 -6.36
N VAL A 187 9.49 -9.89 -7.25
CA VAL A 187 8.37 -10.79 -6.95
C VAL A 187 8.89 -12.15 -6.51
N ASP A 188 9.78 -12.75 -7.30
CA ASP A 188 10.38 -14.06 -6.98
C ASP A 188 11.10 -14.00 -5.62
N PHE A 189 11.91 -12.97 -5.37
CA PHE A 189 12.58 -12.77 -4.08
C PHE A 189 11.59 -12.65 -2.90
N CYS A 190 10.51 -11.89 -3.06
CA CYS A 190 9.51 -11.73 -2.02
C CYS A 190 8.79 -13.06 -1.72
N VAL A 191 8.44 -13.83 -2.76
CA VAL A 191 7.81 -15.15 -2.61
C VAL A 191 8.74 -16.11 -1.86
N GLU A 192 10.01 -16.19 -2.23
CA GLU A 192 11.02 -17.05 -1.57
C GLU A 192 11.20 -16.71 -0.09
N ASN A 193 11.03 -15.45 0.31
CA ASN A 193 11.16 -14.99 1.68
C ASN A 193 9.83 -14.83 2.43
N ASN A 194 8.71 -15.33 1.89
CA ASN A 194 7.36 -15.21 2.46
C ASN A 194 6.92 -13.76 2.73
N ILE A 195 7.35 -12.82 1.89
CA ILE A 195 6.97 -11.41 1.95
C ILE A 195 5.74 -11.18 1.09
N THR A 196 4.63 -10.75 1.68
CA THR A 196 3.40 -10.43 0.95
C THR A 196 3.61 -9.17 0.10
N LEU A 197 3.24 -9.24 -1.18
CA LEU A 197 3.29 -8.10 -2.07
C LEU A 197 1.96 -7.35 -2.09
N GLN A 198 2.04 -6.05 -1.82
CA GLN A 198 0.94 -5.10 -2.02
C GLN A 198 1.26 -4.18 -3.19
N VAL A 199 0.24 -3.84 -3.96
CA VAL A 199 0.39 -3.06 -5.20
C VAL A 199 -0.33 -1.73 -5.06
N TYR A 200 0.44 -0.64 -4.92
CA TYR A 200 -0.11 0.70 -4.99
C TYR A 200 -0.19 1.19 -6.44
N SER A 201 -1.11 2.12 -6.72
CA SER A 201 -1.37 2.64 -8.07
C SER A 201 -1.48 1.54 -9.15
N PRO A 202 -2.19 0.42 -8.91
CA PRO A 202 -2.22 -0.73 -9.82
C PRO A 202 -2.72 -0.37 -11.23
N LEU A 203 -3.52 0.67 -11.33
CA LEU A 203 -4.12 1.15 -12.58
C LEU A 203 -3.32 2.27 -13.26
N MET A 204 -2.20 2.74 -12.67
CA MET A 204 -1.35 3.82 -13.21
C MET A 204 -2.17 5.01 -13.74
N PHE A 205 -3.30 5.37 -13.09
CA PHE A 205 -4.29 6.34 -13.55
C PHE A 205 -4.83 6.06 -14.98
N LEU A 206 -4.78 4.81 -15.43
CA LEU A 206 -5.12 4.39 -16.79
C LEU A 206 -4.42 5.24 -17.87
N LYS A 207 -3.13 5.49 -17.69
CA LYS A 207 -2.30 6.11 -18.72
C LYS A 207 -2.38 5.33 -20.03
N ASP A 208 -2.07 5.97 -21.12
CA ASP A 208 -2.27 5.43 -22.48
C ASP A 208 -1.72 4.02 -22.69
N LYS A 209 -0.62 3.68 -22.05
CA LYS A 209 -0.03 2.33 -22.09
C LYS A 209 -0.97 1.21 -21.61
N LEU A 210 -1.85 1.49 -20.66
CA LEU A 210 -2.85 0.52 -20.18
C LEU A 210 -4.20 0.72 -20.86
N LYS A 211 -4.66 1.98 -20.96
CA LYS A 211 -5.99 2.30 -21.49
C LYS A 211 -6.16 1.92 -22.94
N ASN A 212 -5.12 2.13 -23.77
CA ASN A 212 -5.13 1.92 -25.20
C ASN A 212 -4.47 0.58 -25.60
N ASN A 213 -4.15 -0.29 -24.64
CA ASN A 213 -3.53 -1.58 -24.91
C ASN A 213 -4.53 -2.52 -25.59
N SER A 214 -4.17 -3.05 -26.77
CA SER A 214 -5.04 -3.90 -27.57
C SER A 214 -5.37 -5.23 -26.86
N LEU A 215 -4.39 -5.86 -26.21
CA LEU A 215 -4.60 -7.10 -25.46
C LEU A 215 -5.56 -6.88 -24.29
N LEU A 216 -5.35 -5.85 -23.47
CA LEU A 216 -6.25 -5.55 -22.35
C LEU A 216 -7.67 -5.24 -22.84
N SER A 217 -7.81 -4.56 -23.97
CA SER A 217 -9.10 -4.30 -24.61
C SER A 217 -9.77 -5.59 -25.14
N GLU A 218 -9.02 -6.49 -25.74
CA GLU A 218 -9.50 -7.82 -26.17
C GLU A 218 -10.01 -8.62 -24.97
N LEU A 219 -9.19 -8.72 -23.89
CA LEU A 219 -9.54 -9.49 -22.70
C LEU A 219 -10.75 -8.88 -21.94
N SER A 220 -10.83 -7.56 -21.88
CA SER A 220 -11.98 -6.85 -21.32
C SER A 220 -13.30 -7.27 -21.99
N LYS A 221 -13.30 -7.36 -23.32
CA LYS A 221 -14.46 -7.83 -24.10
C LYS A 221 -14.72 -9.33 -23.90
N ARG A 222 -13.66 -10.16 -23.92
CA ARG A 222 -13.75 -11.62 -23.76
C ARG A 222 -14.36 -12.01 -22.42
N TYR A 223 -13.95 -11.35 -21.33
CA TYR A 223 -14.44 -11.62 -19.98
C TYR A 223 -15.67 -10.78 -19.60
N ASN A 224 -16.11 -9.89 -20.50
CA ASN A 224 -17.24 -8.96 -20.28
C ASN A 224 -17.05 -8.10 -19.01
N VAL A 225 -15.85 -7.56 -18.80
CA VAL A 225 -15.45 -6.71 -17.68
C VAL A 225 -14.64 -5.52 -18.15
N THR A 226 -14.38 -4.55 -17.28
CA THR A 226 -13.56 -3.37 -17.61
C THR A 226 -12.05 -3.70 -17.60
N ILE A 227 -11.23 -2.90 -18.31
CA ILE A 227 -9.77 -3.01 -18.25
C ILE A 227 -9.24 -2.90 -16.80
N PRO A 228 -9.72 -1.98 -15.94
CA PRO A 228 -9.36 -1.98 -14.52
C PRO A 228 -9.60 -3.33 -13.83
N GLN A 229 -10.74 -3.96 -14.06
CA GLN A 229 -11.04 -5.27 -13.46
C GLN A 229 -10.10 -6.37 -13.98
N ILE A 230 -9.71 -6.37 -15.25
CA ILE A 230 -8.69 -7.28 -15.78
C ILE A 230 -7.37 -7.11 -15.01
N ILE A 231 -6.89 -5.88 -14.84
CA ILE A 231 -5.62 -5.59 -14.16
C ILE A 231 -5.69 -5.99 -12.68
N LEU A 232 -6.77 -5.64 -11.99
CA LEU A 232 -6.95 -5.98 -10.57
C LEU A 232 -7.08 -7.49 -10.36
N LYS A 233 -7.78 -8.18 -11.28
CA LYS A 233 -7.90 -9.65 -11.24
C LYS A 233 -6.59 -10.35 -11.55
N TRP A 234 -5.82 -9.84 -12.50
CA TRP A 234 -4.47 -10.30 -12.78
C TRP A 234 -3.56 -10.18 -11.54
N ASN A 235 -3.56 -9.04 -10.86
CA ASN A 235 -2.85 -8.88 -9.58
C ASN A 235 -3.29 -9.93 -8.55
N MET A 236 -4.60 -10.10 -8.36
CA MET A 236 -5.15 -11.05 -7.40
C MET A 236 -4.75 -12.50 -7.73
N GLN A 237 -4.77 -12.91 -9.00
CA GLN A 237 -4.40 -14.26 -9.41
C GLN A 237 -2.88 -14.51 -9.31
N ASN A 238 -2.06 -13.46 -9.37
CA ASN A 238 -0.63 -13.52 -9.04
C ASN A 238 -0.35 -13.48 -7.53
N GLY A 239 -1.38 -13.47 -6.68
CA GLY A 239 -1.23 -13.45 -5.21
C GLY A 239 -0.94 -12.06 -4.62
N PHE A 240 -1.08 -10.98 -5.41
CA PHE A 240 -0.84 -9.61 -4.94
C PHE A 240 -2.10 -8.99 -4.34
N ILE A 241 -1.92 -8.16 -3.32
CA ILE A 241 -2.98 -7.34 -2.73
C ILE A 241 -3.01 -5.99 -3.43
N SER A 242 -4.09 -5.68 -4.12
CA SER A 242 -4.23 -4.41 -4.85
C SER A 242 -4.81 -3.30 -4.00
N LEU A 243 -4.27 -2.09 -4.13
CA LEU A 243 -4.69 -0.88 -3.41
C LEU A 243 -5.12 0.23 -4.40
N PRO A 244 -6.18 0.00 -5.20
CA PRO A 244 -6.69 1.02 -6.09
C PRO A 244 -7.28 2.19 -5.29
N LYS A 245 -7.04 3.42 -5.76
CA LYS A 245 -7.68 4.62 -5.25
C LYS A 245 -8.83 5.05 -6.16
N SER A 246 -9.97 5.31 -5.60
CA SER A 246 -11.06 6.00 -6.29
C SER A 246 -11.91 6.82 -5.33
N SER A 247 -12.36 8.00 -5.78
CA SER A 247 -13.38 8.81 -5.12
C SER A 247 -14.76 8.68 -5.81
N ASN A 248 -14.83 7.92 -6.90
CA ASN A 248 -16.06 7.67 -7.62
C ASN A 248 -16.68 6.36 -7.14
N SER A 249 -17.91 6.43 -6.61
CA SER A 249 -18.62 5.31 -5.99
C SER A 249 -18.83 4.14 -6.95
N GLU A 250 -19.11 4.39 -8.22
CA GLU A 250 -19.26 3.34 -9.22
C GLU A 250 -17.95 2.59 -9.47
N ARG A 251 -16.83 3.32 -9.62
CA ARG A 251 -15.50 2.69 -9.79
C ARG A 251 -15.08 1.91 -8.55
N ILE A 252 -15.43 2.38 -7.33
CA ILE A 252 -15.17 1.63 -6.09
C ILE A 252 -15.90 0.28 -6.14
N ARG A 253 -17.17 0.27 -6.54
CA ARG A 253 -17.96 -0.96 -6.70
C ARG A 253 -17.38 -1.88 -7.77
N GLN A 254 -17.04 -1.33 -8.94
CA GLN A 254 -16.45 -2.11 -10.04
C GLN A 254 -15.09 -2.72 -9.66
N ASN A 255 -14.24 -1.99 -8.94
CA ASN A 255 -12.90 -2.47 -8.58
C ASN A 255 -12.91 -3.68 -7.65
N ILE A 256 -13.92 -3.87 -6.83
CA ILE A 256 -14.04 -5.04 -5.94
C ILE A 256 -14.82 -6.20 -6.60
N ASP A 257 -15.58 -5.92 -7.63
CA ASP A 257 -16.34 -6.94 -8.37
C ASP A 257 -15.39 -7.72 -9.29
N LEU A 258 -14.63 -8.62 -8.69
CA LEU A 258 -13.63 -9.48 -9.34
C LEU A 258 -14.04 -10.95 -9.33
N ASN A 259 -15.37 -11.22 -9.35
CA ASN A 259 -15.92 -12.57 -9.27
C ASN A 259 -15.89 -13.31 -10.62
N PHE A 260 -14.73 -13.30 -11.28
CA PHE A 260 -14.43 -14.05 -12.51
C PHE A 260 -13.00 -14.60 -12.44
N LYS A 261 -12.63 -15.48 -13.33
CA LYS A 261 -11.28 -16.02 -13.45
C LYS A 261 -10.71 -15.71 -14.84
N ILE A 262 -9.47 -15.21 -14.88
CA ILE A 262 -8.68 -15.10 -16.12
C ILE A 262 -7.97 -16.45 -16.33
N GLU A 263 -8.04 -16.99 -17.54
CA GLU A 263 -7.35 -18.23 -17.90
C GLU A 263 -5.83 -18.07 -17.79
N ASP A 264 -5.12 -19.13 -17.41
CA ASP A 264 -3.67 -19.09 -17.17
C ASP A 264 -2.89 -18.66 -18.43
N SER A 265 -3.37 -19.04 -19.63
CA SER A 265 -2.81 -18.58 -20.90
C SER A 265 -2.96 -17.07 -21.10
N ASP A 266 -4.05 -16.47 -20.63
CA ASP A 266 -4.26 -15.03 -20.74
C ASP A 266 -3.47 -14.28 -19.66
N ILE A 267 -3.25 -14.87 -18.46
CA ILE A 267 -2.30 -14.34 -17.46
C ILE A 267 -0.91 -14.23 -18.08
N GLN A 268 -0.41 -15.29 -18.74
CA GLN A 268 0.89 -15.27 -19.41
C GLN A 268 0.97 -14.22 -20.53
N ARG A 269 -0.11 -13.99 -21.27
CA ARG A 269 -0.19 -12.92 -22.28
C ARG A 269 -0.11 -11.53 -21.63
N ILE A 270 -0.75 -11.33 -20.47
CA ILE A 270 -0.66 -10.08 -19.70
C ILE A 270 0.76 -9.90 -19.19
N ASP A 271 1.40 -10.94 -18.66
CA ASP A 271 2.79 -10.90 -18.17
C ASP A 271 3.77 -10.51 -19.30
N SER A 272 3.49 -10.93 -20.54
CA SER A 272 4.30 -10.58 -21.71
C SER A 272 4.24 -9.10 -22.12
N LEU A 273 3.35 -8.30 -21.53
CA LEU A 273 3.30 -6.85 -21.73
C LEU A 273 4.40 -6.11 -20.98
N ASN A 274 5.21 -6.80 -20.17
CA ASN A 274 6.28 -6.18 -19.37
C ASN A 274 7.27 -5.44 -20.26
N GLU A 275 7.49 -4.17 -19.94
CA GLU A 275 8.46 -3.27 -20.58
C GLU A 275 9.42 -2.67 -19.55
N ASP A 276 9.36 -3.13 -18.28
CA ASP A 276 10.02 -2.53 -17.10
C ASP A 276 9.71 -1.03 -16.95
N TYR A 277 8.50 -0.63 -17.38
CA TYR A 277 8.05 0.74 -17.37
C TYR A 277 7.62 1.18 -15.97
N GLN A 278 8.46 1.92 -15.31
CA GLN A 278 8.17 2.55 -14.02
C GLN A 278 7.37 3.84 -14.25
N TYR A 279 6.10 3.85 -13.85
CA TYR A 279 5.26 5.05 -13.86
C TYR A 279 5.80 6.13 -12.92
N LEU A 280 6.31 5.71 -11.79
CA LEU A 280 6.99 6.53 -10.80
C LEU A 280 8.42 5.98 -10.67
N PRO A 281 9.44 6.64 -11.25
CA PRO A 281 10.79 6.11 -11.25
C PRO A 281 11.42 6.14 -9.85
N GLU A 282 12.31 5.20 -9.59
CA GLU A 282 13.00 5.02 -8.31
C GLU A 282 13.71 6.29 -7.83
N SER A 283 14.25 7.07 -8.76
CA SER A 283 14.89 8.36 -8.46
C SER A 283 13.99 9.37 -7.74
N ILE A 284 12.65 9.21 -7.82
CA ILE A 284 11.69 10.04 -7.11
C ILE A 284 11.40 9.49 -5.72
N TYR A 285 11.36 8.13 -5.57
CA TYR A 285 10.95 7.48 -4.32
C TYR A 285 12.11 7.00 -3.47
N CYS A 286 13.29 6.90 -4.03
CA CYS A 286 14.47 6.37 -3.36
C CYS A 286 15.71 7.14 -3.76
N PRO A 287 15.74 8.48 -3.53
CA PRO A 287 16.93 9.26 -3.84
C PRO A 287 18.08 8.81 -2.95
N GLY A 288 19.15 8.30 -3.57
CA GLY A 288 20.37 7.90 -2.87
C GLY A 288 20.42 6.45 -2.39
N CYS A 289 19.51 5.61 -2.86
CA CYS A 289 19.54 4.16 -2.60
C CYS A 289 20.26 3.39 -3.71
#